data_a99c473355a660c73127048c10f29923
#
_entry.id   a99c473355a660c73127048c10f29923
#
_cell.length_a   1.000
_cell.length_b   1.000
_cell.length_c   1.000
_cell.angle_alpha   90.00
_cell.angle_beta   90.00
_cell.angle_gamma   90.00
#
_symmetry.space_group_name_H-M   'P 1'
#
loop_
_entity.id
_entity.type
_entity.pdbx_description
1 polymer ?
#
loop_
_entity_poly.entity_id
_entity_poly.type
_entity_poly.pdbx_seq_one_letter_code
_entity_poly.pdbx_strand_id
1 'polypeptide(L)'
;MRWRDGLGSKTRRRIGMASLACGMLLGGCGGETQTAPQKAEVVSGLRVQKLQLQNVLNELEAPGSVIAVSTAQVAARTMGTVVQVAVREGDTVKRGQVLAQLDERELSARRNAAKAASQGANAAVVQATKALAVAQAQTGVVQKTYDRYVYLKQQNSVSPQEFDEIAAKQEAAQASLEQAKAGLQQAEAGAAQAESESRAAEDVVSYARIVAPFDGRVMRRSVDPGSLVSPGMEVFVVEDTSRYQLEATLPAAGLQTVKKDTPVRVQLDPWGDKSLTGKVAEMEAGADATSHTWKARIDLPKNAGVQSGMFGRAFFSQGEKRALMLPLAAMVSRGQLQGIYVVGEGGLLHWRVVTLGKAMGDQVEALSGLNDEEVMVVNPGVQELDGKRVEAAANGAEKRR
;
A
#
# COMPACT_ATOMS: atom_id res chain seq x y z
N MET A 1 43.00 21.97 16.38
CA MET A 1 43.09 22.36 17.77
C MET A 1 43.05 21.11 18.61
N ARG A 2 44.17 20.75 19.11
CA ARG A 2 44.61 19.79 20.09
C ARG A 2 43.93 19.97 21.45
N TRP A 3 43.69 18.83 22.11
CA TRP A 3 43.91 18.55 23.54
C TRP A 3 43.49 17.08 23.71
N ARG A 4 44.29 16.06 23.92
CA ARG A 4 45.32 15.60 24.90
C ARG A 4 44.76 15.28 26.28
N ASP A 5 44.77 13.99 26.58
CA ASP A 5 45.46 13.23 27.64
C ASP A 5 44.87 13.19 29.07
N GLY A 6 44.87 11.97 29.63
CA GLY A 6 44.92 11.67 31.07
C GLY A 6 44.38 10.27 31.38
N LEU A 7 45.08 9.20 31.32
CA LEU A 7 46.06 8.51 32.18
C LEU A 7 45.66 8.38 33.68
N GLY A 8 45.65 7.12 34.12
CA GLY A 8 45.94 6.71 35.50
C GLY A 8 44.86 5.84 36.11
N SER A 9 45.06 4.76 36.82
CA SER A 9 46.22 3.94 37.17
C SER A 9 45.68 2.71 37.93
N LYS A 10 46.40 1.66 37.76
CA LYS A 10 46.35 0.38 38.48
C LYS A 10 46.27 0.51 40.00
N THR A 11 45.55 -0.38 40.68
CA THR A 11 46.02 -0.90 41.97
C THR A 11 45.60 -2.38 42.12
N ARG A 12 46.63 -3.22 42.04
CA ARG A 12 46.68 -4.58 42.59
C ARG A 12 46.84 -4.47 44.11
N ARG A 13 46.10 -5.24 44.89
CA ARG A 13 46.53 -5.67 46.24
C ARG A 13 46.30 -7.17 46.39
N ARG A 14 47.43 -7.87 46.46
CA ARG A 14 47.63 -9.19 47.05
C ARG A 14 47.75 -8.97 48.59
N ILE A 15 47.39 -9.97 49.36
CA ILE A 15 47.82 -10.35 50.74
C ILE A 15 46.72 -11.32 51.21
N GLY A 16 46.89 -12.49 51.76
CA GLY A 16 48.05 -13.22 52.20
C GLY A 16 47.53 -14.50 52.87
N MET A 17 48.28 -15.51 52.73
CA MET A 17 48.15 -16.85 53.35
C MET A 17 48.25 -16.74 54.88
N ALA A 18 47.40 -17.48 55.59
CA ALA A 18 47.73 -17.91 56.97
C ALA A 18 47.08 -19.27 57.21
N SER A 19 47.93 -20.26 57.25
CA SER A 19 47.72 -21.61 57.76
C SER A 19 47.55 -21.60 59.27
N LEU A 20 46.60 -22.37 59.81
CA LEU A 20 46.80 -22.95 61.14
C LEU A 20 46.08 -24.32 61.21
N ALA A 21 46.88 -25.33 61.42
CA ALA A 21 46.48 -26.70 61.73
C ALA A 21 46.22 -26.85 63.22
N CYS A 22 45.29 -27.68 63.61
CA CYS A 22 45.21 -28.50 64.84
C CYS A 22 43.73 -28.88 65.04
N GLY A 23 43.34 -30.07 65.20
CA GLY A 23 43.67 -31.21 65.99
C GLY A 23 42.56 -32.25 65.93
N MET A 24 42.94 -33.47 65.93
CA MET A 24 42.15 -34.69 66.11
C MET A 24 41.13 -34.63 67.24
N LEU A 25 40.02 -35.35 67.11
CA LEU A 25 39.69 -36.58 67.83
C LEU A 25 38.20 -36.96 67.73
N LEU A 26 38.02 -38.22 67.32
CA LEU A 26 37.00 -39.20 67.81
C LEU A 26 35.51 -39.10 67.43
N GLY A 27 35.11 -39.98 66.58
CA GLY A 27 34.22 -41.08 66.99
C GLY A 27 32.72 -40.79 66.92
N GLY A 28 32.08 -41.35 65.96
CA GLY A 28 30.63 -41.46 65.96
C GLY A 28 30.17 -42.26 64.73
N CYS A 29 29.91 -43.53 64.94
CA CYS A 29 29.08 -44.36 64.03
C CYS A 29 27.74 -43.71 63.85
N GLY A 30 27.49 -43.16 62.64
CA GLY A 30 26.17 -42.74 62.24
C GLY A 30 25.73 -43.66 61.09
N GLY A 31 24.83 -44.55 61.40
CA GLY A 31 24.23 -45.45 60.42
C GLY A 31 23.68 -44.72 59.25
N GLU A 32 23.99 -45.21 58.06
CA GLU A 32 23.20 -44.93 56.86
C GLU A 32 21.75 -45.32 57.17
N THR A 33 20.95 -44.32 57.42
CA THR A 33 19.49 -44.47 57.36
C THR A 33 19.16 -44.67 55.91
N GLN A 34 19.14 -45.94 55.47
CA GLN A 34 18.43 -46.34 54.28
C GLN A 34 16.96 -45.87 54.53
N THR A 35 16.63 -44.72 53.92
CA THR A 35 15.24 -44.30 53.83
C THR A 35 14.52 -45.38 53.05
N ALA A 36 13.72 -46.20 53.72
CA ALA A 36 12.86 -47.18 53.09
C ALA A 36 12.05 -46.47 51.98
N PRO A 37 11.85 -47.10 50.82
CA PRO A 37 11.07 -46.51 49.75
C PRO A 37 9.68 -46.19 50.31
N GLN A 38 9.39 -44.90 50.47
CA GLN A 38 8.03 -44.47 50.84
C GLN A 38 7.09 -45.04 49.77
N LYS A 39 6.16 -45.90 50.21
CA LYS A 39 5.15 -46.47 49.35
C LYS A 39 4.35 -45.30 48.73
N ALA A 40 4.61 -44.97 47.46
CA ALA A 40 3.97 -43.88 46.79
C ALA A 40 2.42 -44.03 46.91
N GLU A 41 1.77 -42.99 47.36
CA GLU A 41 0.30 -42.93 47.46
C GLU A 41 -0.33 -43.19 46.11
N VAL A 42 -1.21 -44.18 46.03
CA VAL A 42 -1.89 -44.55 44.76
C VAL A 42 -3.10 -43.67 44.56
N VAL A 43 -3.14 -42.95 43.46
CA VAL A 43 -4.30 -42.12 43.07
C VAL A 43 -5.06 -42.83 41.96
N SER A 44 -6.34 -43.13 42.22
CA SER A 44 -7.26 -43.73 41.25
C SER A 44 -8.14 -42.65 40.58
N GLY A 45 -8.65 -42.97 39.38
CA GLY A 45 -9.58 -42.10 38.65
C GLY A 45 -8.96 -41.03 37.75
N LEU A 46 -7.63 -41.02 37.64
CA LEU A 46 -6.95 -40.11 36.69
C LEU A 46 -7.06 -40.65 35.26
N ARG A 47 -7.43 -39.77 34.33
CA ARG A 47 -7.38 -40.10 32.89
C ARG A 47 -5.98 -39.84 32.39
N VAL A 48 -5.40 -40.88 31.77
CA VAL A 48 -4.08 -40.78 31.13
C VAL A 48 -4.23 -40.86 29.61
N GLN A 49 -3.41 -40.13 28.90
CA GLN A 49 -3.37 -40.12 27.45
C GLN A 49 -1.93 -40.17 26.97
N LYS A 50 -1.68 -40.98 25.92
CA LYS A 50 -0.38 -41.04 25.26
C LYS A 50 -0.21 -39.83 24.34
N LEU A 51 0.92 -39.15 24.45
CA LEU A 51 1.30 -38.08 23.55
C LEU A 51 1.63 -38.65 22.17
N GLN A 52 1.18 -37.98 21.14
CA GLN A 52 1.47 -38.38 19.78
C GLN A 52 1.73 -37.10 18.94
N LEU A 53 2.72 -37.21 18.07
CA LEU A 53 2.96 -36.17 17.07
C LEU A 53 1.77 -36.12 16.12
N GLN A 54 1.16 -34.96 16.02
CA GLN A 54 0.05 -34.66 15.10
C GLN A 54 0.52 -33.71 13.99
N ASN A 55 -0.03 -33.88 12.80
CA ASN A 55 0.18 -32.91 11.74
C ASN A 55 -0.69 -31.68 12.03
N VAL A 56 -0.05 -30.54 12.21
CA VAL A 56 -0.71 -29.25 12.43
C VAL A 56 -0.33 -28.28 11.31
N LEU A 57 -1.27 -27.40 10.97
CA LEU A 57 -1.00 -26.36 9.99
C LEU A 57 0.10 -25.44 10.53
N ASN A 58 1.18 -25.30 9.74
CA ASN A 58 2.20 -24.33 10.01
C ASN A 58 1.82 -23.02 9.31
N GLU A 59 1.43 -22.02 10.07
CA GLU A 59 1.04 -20.73 9.54
C GLU A 59 1.99 -19.64 10.03
N LEU A 60 2.51 -18.86 9.07
CA LEU A 60 3.23 -17.63 9.36
C LEU A 60 2.23 -16.50 9.56
N GLU A 61 2.22 -15.91 10.73
CA GLU A 61 1.39 -14.76 11.07
C GLU A 61 2.16 -13.47 10.75
N ALA A 62 1.50 -12.57 10.03
CA ALA A 62 2.04 -11.27 9.66
C ALA A 62 1.03 -10.17 10.00
N PRO A 63 1.38 -9.24 10.90
CA PRO A 63 0.54 -8.09 11.19
C PRO A 63 0.51 -7.13 10.00
N GLY A 64 -0.58 -6.41 9.84
CA GLY A 64 -0.74 -5.45 8.77
C GLY A 64 -1.88 -4.47 9.00
N SER A 65 -1.99 -3.52 8.08
CA SER A 65 -3.07 -2.55 8.06
C SER A 65 -3.76 -2.52 6.69
N VAL A 66 -5.04 -2.26 6.72
CA VAL A 66 -5.84 -2.10 5.50
C VAL A 66 -5.52 -0.76 4.86
N ILE A 67 -5.23 -0.80 3.58
CA ILE A 67 -5.02 0.39 2.74
C ILE A 67 -5.93 0.32 1.52
N ALA A 68 -6.32 1.47 0.98
CA ALA A 68 -6.94 1.52 -0.34
C ALA A 68 -5.89 1.26 -1.43
N VAL A 69 -6.31 0.63 -2.52
CA VAL A 69 -5.42 0.38 -3.67
C VAL A 69 -4.97 1.69 -4.32
N SER A 70 -5.83 2.71 -4.31
CA SER A 70 -5.53 4.02 -4.88
C SER A 70 -5.94 5.12 -3.93
N THR A 71 -5.02 6.04 -3.69
CA THR A 71 -5.25 7.26 -2.93
C THR A 71 -4.71 8.42 -3.75
N ALA A 72 -5.53 9.45 -3.99
CA ALA A 72 -5.12 10.65 -4.70
C ALA A 72 -5.00 11.84 -3.76
N GLN A 73 -3.85 12.49 -3.80
CA GLN A 73 -3.67 13.83 -3.25
C GLN A 73 -4.11 14.83 -4.31
N VAL A 74 -5.29 15.40 -4.14
CA VAL A 74 -5.86 16.39 -5.04
C VAL A 74 -5.27 17.75 -4.68
N ALA A 75 -4.39 18.26 -5.55
CA ALA A 75 -3.72 19.53 -5.36
C ALA A 75 -4.34 20.62 -6.23
N ALA A 76 -4.24 21.88 -5.79
CA ALA A 76 -4.58 23.03 -6.61
C ALA A 76 -3.63 23.14 -7.82
N ARG A 77 -4.19 23.48 -8.99
CA ARG A 77 -3.41 23.67 -10.24
C ARG A 77 -3.17 25.16 -10.55
N THR A 78 -3.97 26.03 -9.94
CA THR A 78 -3.86 27.47 -10.08
C THR A 78 -3.92 28.15 -8.72
N MET A 79 -3.40 29.37 -8.64
CA MET A 79 -3.54 30.20 -7.46
C MET A 79 -4.93 30.82 -7.41
N GLY A 80 -5.53 30.84 -6.21
CA GLY A 80 -6.84 31.48 -6.02
C GLY A 80 -7.34 31.32 -4.59
N THR A 81 -8.33 32.13 -4.23
CA THR A 81 -9.05 32.02 -2.96
C THR A 81 -10.18 31.01 -3.10
N VAL A 82 -10.32 30.09 -2.14
CA VAL A 82 -11.43 29.14 -2.08
C VAL A 82 -12.72 29.89 -1.77
N VAL A 83 -13.67 29.86 -2.69
CA VAL A 83 -14.99 30.48 -2.49
C VAL A 83 -15.94 29.53 -1.78
N GLN A 84 -15.91 28.27 -2.20
CA GLN A 84 -16.82 27.25 -1.68
C GLN A 84 -16.11 25.89 -1.57
N VAL A 85 -16.43 25.17 -0.51
CA VAL A 85 -16.09 23.76 -0.35
C VAL A 85 -17.40 22.96 -0.33
N ALA A 86 -17.55 22.04 -1.27
CA ALA A 86 -18.80 21.32 -1.51
C ALA A 86 -18.92 20.00 -0.75
N VAL A 87 -17.82 19.54 -0.12
CA VAL A 87 -17.72 18.23 0.53
C VAL A 87 -17.05 18.32 1.90
N ARG A 88 -17.32 17.32 2.75
CA ARG A 88 -16.72 17.15 4.08
C ARG A 88 -15.87 15.89 4.11
N GLU A 89 -15.02 15.78 5.12
CA GLU A 89 -14.32 14.53 5.41
C GLU A 89 -15.33 13.41 5.69
N GLY A 90 -15.09 12.24 5.10
CA GLY A 90 -15.99 11.10 5.17
C GLY A 90 -17.05 11.02 4.04
N ASP A 91 -17.26 12.09 3.28
CA ASP A 91 -18.23 12.08 2.18
C ASP A 91 -17.79 11.19 1.03
N THR A 92 -18.75 10.49 0.43
CA THR A 92 -18.54 9.74 -0.81
C THR A 92 -18.70 10.66 -2.02
N VAL A 93 -17.75 10.58 -2.94
CA VAL A 93 -17.67 11.43 -4.14
C VAL A 93 -17.55 10.59 -5.40
N LYS A 94 -18.04 11.13 -6.51
CA LYS A 94 -17.94 10.54 -7.85
C LYS A 94 -16.85 11.22 -8.66
N ARG A 95 -16.28 10.51 -9.61
CA ARG A 95 -15.32 11.07 -10.56
C ARG A 95 -15.89 12.31 -11.25
N GLY A 96 -15.11 13.40 -11.26
CA GLY A 96 -15.51 14.68 -11.83
C GLY A 96 -16.42 15.53 -10.94
N GLN A 97 -16.83 15.03 -9.77
CA GLN A 97 -17.60 15.83 -8.81
C GLN A 97 -16.75 16.97 -8.27
N VAL A 98 -17.32 18.17 -8.22
CA VAL A 98 -16.66 19.35 -7.67
C VAL A 98 -16.52 19.20 -6.16
N LEU A 99 -15.27 19.30 -5.67
CA LEU A 99 -14.93 19.25 -4.24
C LEU A 99 -14.82 20.66 -3.65
N ALA A 100 -14.18 21.57 -4.38
CA ALA A 100 -14.09 22.97 -4.03
C ALA A 100 -14.02 23.86 -5.29
N GLN A 101 -14.40 25.10 -5.13
CA GLN A 101 -14.36 26.11 -6.18
C GLN A 101 -13.52 27.30 -5.72
N LEU A 102 -12.59 27.69 -6.57
CA LEU A 102 -11.77 28.91 -6.40
C LEU A 102 -12.49 30.11 -7.03
N ASP A 103 -12.09 31.30 -6.66
CA ASP A 103 -12.54 32.54 -7.31
C ASP A 103 -12.04 32.57 -8.76
N GLU A 104 -12.99 32.50 -9.69
CA GLU A 104 -12.72 32.44 -11.13
C GLU A 104 -12.86 33.77 -11.85
N ARG A 105 -13.14 34.88 -11.13
CA ARG A 105 -13.44 36.15 -11.75
C ARG A 105 -12.30 36.67 -12.64
N GLU A 106 -11.08 36.66 -12.15
CA GLU A 106 -9.90 37.06 -12.91
C GLU A 106 -9.63 36.13 -14.09
N LEU A 107 -9.72 34.81 -13.86
CA LEU A 107 -9.50 33.79 -14.88
C LEU A 107 -10.54 33.87 -15.99
N SER A 108 -11.81 34.08 -15.61
CA SER A 108 -12.91 34.27 -16.54
C SER A 108 -12.77 35.55 -17.37
N ALA A 109 -12.26 36.64 -16.79
CA ALA A 109 -11.96 37.87 -17.53
C ALA A 109 -10.86 37.63 -18.56
N ARG A 110 -9.78 36.92 -18.20
CA ARG A 110 -8.70 36.54 -19.12
C ARG A 110 -9.18 35.67 -20.26
N ARG A 111 -10.00 34.62 -19.97
CA ARG A 111 -10.63 33.78 -20.99
C ARG A 111 -11.49 34.60 -21.95
N ASN A 112 -12.31 35.51 -21.43
CA ASN A 112 -13.17 36.37 -22.29
C ASN A 112 -12.34 37.26 -23.19
N ALA A 113 -11.23 37.83 -22.70
CA ALA A 113 -10.30 38.63 -23.50
C ALA A 113 -9.65 37.81 -24.61
N ALA A 114 -9.14 36.59 -24.30
CA ALA A 114 -8.53 35.69 -25.28
C ALA A 114 -9.56 35.24 -26.34
N LYS A 115 -10.80 34.95 -25.94
CA LYS A 115 -11.88 34.60 -26.85
C LYS A 115 -12.23 35.76 -27.79
N ALA A 116 -12.26 37.00 -27.29
CA ALA A 116 -12.51 38.17 -28.14
C ALA A 116 -11.35 38.38 -29.15
N ALA A 117 -10.09 38.13 -28.73
CA ALA A 117 -8.93 38.19 -29.61
C ALA A 117 -9.00 37.15 -30.73
N SER A 118 -9.39 35.89 -30.41
CA SER A 118 -9.61 34.83 -31.39
C SER A 118 -10.73 35.21 -32.39
N GLN A 119 -11.81 35.78 -31.91
CA GLN A 119 -12.88 36.25 -32.80
C GLN A 119 -12.39 37.37 -33.74
N GLY A 120 -11.58 38.30 -33.23
CA GLY A 120 -10.96 39.37 -34.04
C GLY A 120 -10.02 38.81 -35.13
N ALA A 121 -9.19 37.80 -34.75
CA ALA A 121 -8.28 37.13 -35.69
C ALA A 121 -9.05 36.38 -36.77
N ASN A 122 -10.15 35.71 -36.44
CA ASN A 122 -11.03 35.08 -37.43
C ASN A 122 -11.70 36.06 -38.37
N ALA A 123 -12.06 37.23 -37.90
CA ALA A 123 -12.55 38.30 -38.77
C ALA A 123 -11.49 38.80 -39.75
N ALA A 124 -10.20 38.85 -39.37
CA ALA A 124 -9.08 39.17 -40.25
C ALA A 124 -8.91 38.11 -41.34
N VAL A 125 -9.10 36.84 -41.07
CA VAL A 125 -9.09 35.74 -42.07
C VAL A 125 -10.20 35.97 -43.11
N VAL A 126 -11.40 36.33 -42.65
CA VAL A 126 -12.52 36.63 -43.58
C VAL A 126 -12.19 37.82 -44.45
N GLN A 127 -11.58 38.87 -43.91
CA GLN A 127 -11.13 40.05 -44.68
C GLN A 127 -10.07 39.65 -45.71
N ALA A 128 -9.04 38.90 -45.34
CA ALA A 128 -7.97 38.43 -46.22
C ALA A 128 -8.53 37.51 -47.34
N THR A 129 -9.49 36.64 -47.02
CA THR A 129 -10.19 35.79 -47.99
C THR A 129 -10.92 36.64 -49.02
N LYS A 130 -11.56 37.73 -48.63
CA LYS A 130 -12.21 38.68 -49.59
C LYS A 130 -11.21 39.44 -50.44
N ALA A 131 -10.08 39.84 -49.85
CA ALA A 131 -8.99 40.47 -50.59
C ALA A 131 -8.40 39.52 -51.66
N LEU A 132 -8.18 38.25 -51.31
CA LEU A 132 -7.75 37.23 -52.25
C LEU A 132 -8.75 37.03 -53.38
N ALA A 133 -10.05 36.99 -53.09
CA ALA A 133 -11.09 36.85 -54.14
C ALA A 133 -11.09 38.02 -55.12
N VAL A 134 -10.85 39.25 -54.62
CA VAL A 134 -10.70 40.44 -55.53
C VAL A 134 -9.46 40.31 -56.37
N ALA A 135 -8.30 39.93 -55.83
CA ALA A 135 -7.06 39.76 -56.57
C ALA A 135 -7.18 38.65 -57.64
N GLN A 136 -7.87 37.53 -57.31
CA GLN A 136 -8.16 36.44 -58.26
C GLN A 136 -9.03 36.92 -59.40
N ALA A 137 -10.09 37.64 -59.14
CA ALA A 137 -10.95 38.19 -60.21
C ALA A 137 -10.21 39.15 -61.14
N GLN A 138 -9.39 40.06 -60.58
CA GLN A 138 -8.57 40.99 -61.35
C GLN A 138 -7.53 40.27 -62.22
N THR A 139 -6.83 39.26 -61.67
CA THR A 139 -5.84 38.46 -62.42
C THR A 139 -6.55 37.67 -63.56
N GLY A 140 -7.75 37.15 -63.30
CA GLY A 140 -8.53 36.44 -64.31
C GLY A 140 -8.92 37.33 -65.53
N VAL A 141 -9.23 38.59 -65.30
CA VAL A 141 -9.51 39.56 -66.40
C VAL A 141 -8.25 39.87 -67.18
N VAL A 142 -7.15 40.18 -66.50
CA VAL A 142 -5.86 40.50 -67.10
C VAL A 142 -5.32 39.30 -67.88
N GLN A 143 -5.44 38.10 -67.36
CA GLN A 143 -5.00 36.89 -68.03
C GLN A 143 -5.75 36.63 -69.35
N LYS A 144 -7.06 36.78 -69.39
CA LYS A 144 -7.85 36.69 -70.61
C LYS A 144 -7.43 37.72 -71.65
N THR A 145 -7.07 38.90 -71.21
CA THR A 145 -6.57 39.97 -72.11
C THR A 145 -5.18 39.59 -72.63
N TYR A 146 -4.26 39.15 -71.79
CA TYR A 146 -2.95 38.68 -72.18
C TYR A 146 -3.01 37.53 -73.21
N ASP A 147 -3.84 36.48 -72.96
CA ASP A 147 -4.03 35.35 -73.87
C ASP A 147 -4.49 35.81 -75.27
N ARG A 148 -5.37 36.81 -75.33
CA ARG A 148 -5.84 37.40 -76.58
C ARG A 148 -4.68 38.11 -77.29
N TYR A 149 -3.85 38.86 -76.58
CA TYR A 149 -2.68 39.57 -77.17
C TYR A 149 -1.59 38.59 -77.62
N VAL A 150 -1.41 37.45 -76.95
CA VAL A 150 -0.54 36.35 -77.40
C VAL A 150 -0.99 35.85 -78.78
N TYR A 151 -2.30 35.60 -78.95
CA TYR A 151 -2.86 35.17 -80.23
C TYR A 151 -2.69 36.24 -81.32
N LEU A 152 -2.97 37.51 -81.02
CA LEU A 152 -2.80 38.61 -81.99
C LEU A 152 -1.33 38.83 -82.41
N LYS A 153 -0.40 38.67 -81.48
CA LYS A 153 1.05 38.73 -81.79
C LYS A 153 1.51 37.63 -82.76
N GLN A 154 0.98 36.44 -82.63
CA GLN A 154 1.26 35.35 -83.58
C GLN A 154 0.77 35.67 -85.01
N GLN A 155 -0.24 36.53 -85.11
CA GLN A 155 -0.76 36.99 -86.39
C GLN A 155 -0.15 38.34 -86.89
N ASN A 156 0.88 38.82 -86.21
CA ASN A 156 1.51 40.14 -86.44
C ASN A 156 0.52 41.34 -86.44
N SER A 157 -0.54 41.23 -85.58
CA SER A 157 -1.65 42.22 -85.54
C SER A 157 -1.53 43.19 -84.35
N VAL A 158 -0.42 43.18 -83.57
CA VAL A 158 -0.13 44.07 -82.47
C VAL A 158 1.35 44.49 -82.49
N SER A 159 1.65 45.71 -81.98
CA SER A 159 3.01 46.16 -81.89
C SER A 159 3.75 45.49 -80.70
N PRO A 160 5.11 45.39 -80.78
CA PRO A 160 5.89 44.86 -79.67
C PRO A 160 5.65 45.62 -78.35
N GLN A 161 5.52 46.94 -78.41
CA GLN A 161 5.28 47.83 -77.26
C GLN A 161 3.94 47.51 -76.59
N GLU A 162 2.87 47.37 -77.39
CA GLU A 162 1.52 47.02 -76.84
C GLU A 162 1.52 45.64 -76.13
N PHE A 163 2.25 44.70 -76.75
CA PHE A 163 2.38 43.36 -76.12
C PHE A 163 3.15 43.45 -74.81
N ASP A 164 4.28 44.22 -74.75
CA ASP A 164 5.12 44.35 -73.56
C ASP A 164 4.33 45.04 -72.42
N GLU A 165 3.49 46.03 -72.75
CA GLU A 165 2.59 46.68 -71.77
C GLU A 165 1.57 45.71 -71.12
N ILE A 166 0.99 44.80 -71.93
CA ILE A 166 0.03 43.81 -71.43
C ILE A 166 0.76 42.73 -70.68
N ALA A 167 1.97 42.30 -71.05
CA ALA A 167 2.79 41.37 -70.30
C ALA A 167 3.17 41.93 -68.92
N ALA A 168 3.59 43.21 -68.84
CA ALA A 168 3.89 43.86 -67.56
C ALA A 168 2.64 43.95 -66.68
N LYS A 169 1.44 44.22 -67.25
CA LYS A 169 0.19 44.24 -66.47
C LYS A 169 -0.17 42.84 -65.95
N GLN A 170 0.07 41.78 -66.71
CA GLN A 170 -0.14 40.40 -66.33
C GLN A 170 0.78 40.02 -65.17
N GLU A 171 2.07 40.33 -65.25
CA GLU A 171 3.05 40.10 -64.19
C GLU A 171 2.68 40.83 -62.88
N ALA A 172 2.28 42.13 -63.01
CA ALA A 172 1.83 42.91 -61.84
C ALA A 172 0.56 42.33 -61.18
N ALA A 173 -0.39 41.82 -62.01
CA ALA A 173 -1.59 41.20 -61.46
C ALA A 173 -1.28 39.85 -60.77
N GLN A 174 -0.34 39.04 -61.29
CA GLN A 174 0.13 37.83 -60.62
C GLN A 174 0.85 38.14 -59.31
N ALA A 175 1.74 39.15 -59.26
CA ALA A 175 2.40 39.53 -58.04
C ALA A 175 1.39 40.00 -56.97
N SER A 176 0.33 40.73 -57.36
CA SER A 176 -0.75 41.14 -56.45
C SER A 176 -1.53 39.94 -55.94
N LEU A 177 -1.79 38.92 -56.77
CA LEU A 177 -2.42 37.67 -56.33
C LEU A 177 -1.57 36.92 -55.31
N GLU A 178 -0.28 36.77 -55.54
CA GLU A 178 0.63 36.11 -54.63
C GLU A 178 0.73 36.91 -53.30
N GLN A 179 0.75 38.22 -53.33
CA GLN A 179 0.67 39.05 -52.14
C GLN A 179 -0.63 38.82 -51.33
N ALA A 180 -1.76 38.72 -52.01
CA ALA A 180 -3.04 38.45 -51.35
C ALA A 180 -3.09 37.03 -50.73
N LYS A 181 -2.51 36.01 -51.41
CA LYS A 181 -2.34 34.64 -50.88
C LYS A 181 -1.48 34.66 -49.62
N ALA A 182 -0.33 35.34 -49.64
CA ALA A 182 0.53 35.46 -48.47
C ALA A 182 -0.17 36.17 -47.31
N GLY A 183 -0.97 37.22 -47.59
CA GLY A 183 -1.79 37.88 -46.63
C GLY A 183 -2.84 36.98 -45.97
N LEU A 184 -3.49 36.11 -46.75
CA LEU A 184 -4.41 35.13 -46.20
C LEU A 184 -3.67 34.14 -45.31
N GLN A 185 -2.56 33.59 -45.73
CA GLN A 185 -1.75 32.66 -44.96
C GLN A 185 -1.29 33.25 -43.62
N GLN A 186 -0.89 34.54 -43.65
CA GLN A 186 -0.54 35.24 -42.42
C GLN A 186 -1.75 35.43 -41.48
N ALA A 187 -2.91 35.74 -42.00
CA ALA A 187 -4.14 35.89 -41.21
C ALA A 187 -4.57 34.56 -40.61
N GLU A 188 -4.48 33.44 -41.36
CA GLU A 188 -4.78 32.09 -40.89
C GLU A 188 -3.82 31.67 -39.77
N ALA A 189 -2.52 31.94 -39.90
CA ALA A 189 -1.54 31.67 -38.86
C ALA A 189 -1.83 32.48 -37.58
N GLY A 190 -2.21 33.76 -37.72
CA GLY A 190 -2.63 34.59 -36.60
C GLY A 190 -3.91 34.09 -35.90
N ALA A 191 -4.88 33.60 -36.68
CA ALA A 191 -6.10 33.01 -36.14
C ALA A 191 -5.82 31.72 -35.36
N ALA A 192 -4.95 30.84 -35.88
CA ALA A 192 -4.54 29.61 -35.23
C ALA A 192 -3.81 29.87 -33.90
N GLN A 193 -2.96 30.90 -33.85
CA GLN A 193 -2.31 31.33 -32.63
C GLN A 193 -3.34 31.82 -31.58
N ALA A 194 -4.22 32.74 -31.96
CA ALA A 194 -5.23 33.32 -31.07
C ALA A 194 -6.23 32.25 -30.56
N GLU A 195 -6.56 31.28 -31.39
CA GLU A 195 -7.37 30.12 -30.99
C GLU A 195 -6.66 29.27 -29.93
N SER A 196 -5.37 29.03 -30.10
CA SER A 196 -4.56 28.26 -29.12
C SER A 196 -4.48 29.01 -27.79
N GLU A 197 -4.32 30.33 -27.80
CA GLU A 197 -4.33 31.15 -26.59
C GLU A 197 -5.72 31.14 -25.91
N SER A 198 -6.81 31.17 -26.70
CA SER A 198 -8.16 31.08 -26.17
C SER A 198 -8.43 29.74 -25.47
N ARG A 199 -7.97 28.61 -26.05
CA ARG A 199 -8.07 27.28 -25.44
C ARG A 199 -7.25 27.20 -24.15
N ALA A 200 -6.03 27.68 -24.17
CA ALA A 200 -5.19 27.70 -22.97
C ALA A 200 -5.84 28.52 -21.83
N ALA A 201 -6.47 29.66 -22.14
CA ALA A 201 -7.19 30.43 -21.15
C ALA A 201 -8.43 29.70 -20.60
N GLU A 202 -9.12 28.92 -21.42
CA GLU A 202 -10.26 28.08 -21.00
C GLU A 202 -9.84 26.94 -20.07
N ASP A 203 -8.72 26.26 -20.39
CA ASP A 203 -8.15 25.23 -19.55
C ASP A 203 -7.79 25.77 -18.16
N VAL A 204 -7.19 26.97 -18.08
CA VAL A 204 -6.86 27.60 -16.80
C VAL A 204 -8.11 27.91 -15.97
N VAL A 205 -9.22 28.35 -16.59
CA VAL A 205 -10.51 28.52 -15.88
C VAL A 205 -11.00 27.20 -15.31
N SER A 206 -10.83 26.10 -16.04
CA SER A 206 -11.24 24.78 -15.56
C SER A 206 -10.51 24.36 -14.27
N TYR A 207 -9.28 24.83 -14.06
CA TYR A 207 -8.48 24.55 -12.85
C TYR A 207 -9.00 25.27 -11.60
N ALA A 208 -9.89 26.26 -11.76
CA ALA A 208 -10.58 26.87 -10.61
C ALA A 208 -11.58 25.91 -9.95
N ARG A 209 -12.00 24.85 -10.65
CA ARG A 209 -12.84 23.80 -10.10
C ARG A 209 -11.98 22.60 -9.73
N ILE A 210 -11.85 22.38 -8.43
CA ILE A 210 -11.12 21.22 -7.90
C ILE A 210 -12.08 20.04 -7.88
N VAL A 211 -11.78 18.98 -8.65
CA VAL A 211 -12.67 17.84 -8.86
C VAL A 211 -12.05 16.51 -8.41
N ALA A 212 -12.90 15.55 -8.06
CA ALA A 212 -12.47 14.21 -7.71
C ALA A 212 -11.95 13.45 -8.95
N PRO A 213 -10.76 12.80 -8.87
CA PRO A 213 -10.17 12.08 -10.00
C PRO A 213 -10.85 10.74 -10.28
N PHE A 214 -11.47 10.11 -9.28
CA PHE A 214 -12.19 8.84 -9.33
C PHE A 214 -13.30 8.78 -8.28
N ASP A 215 -14.12 7.72 -8.34
CA ASP A 215 -15.15 7.44 -7.34
C ASP A 215 -14.50 7.00 -6.03
N GLY A 216 -14.86 7.64 -4.92
CA GLY A 216 -14.20 7.34 -3.66
C GLY A 216 -14.76 8.08 -2.47
N ARG A 217 -13.97 8.19 -1.42
CA ARG A 217 -14.29 8.91 -0.19
C ARG A 217 -13.23 9.97 0.12
N VAL A 218 -13.67 11.13 0.58
CA VAL A 218 -12.78 12.19 1.07
C VAL A 218 -12.23 11.79 2.42
N MET A 219 -10.91 11.57 2.49
CA MET A 219 -10.22 11.20 3.73
C MET A 219 -9.79 12.43 4.54
N ARG A 220 -9.35 13.45 3.84
CA ARG A 220 -8.86 14.68 4.48
C ARG A 220 -9.15 15.90 3.62
N ARG A 221 -9.48 16.99 4.28
CA ARG A 221 -9.68 18.30 3.71
C ARG A 221 -8.71 19.29 4.34
N SER A 222 -7.83 19.86 3.54
CA SER A 222 -6.77 20.76 4.01
C SER A 222 -7.08 22.26 3.82
N VAL A 223 -8.28 22.59 3.35
CA VAL A 223 -8.67 23.98 3.06
C VAL A 223 -10.08 24.30 3.51
N ASP A 224 -10.33 25.56 3.86
CA ASP A 224 -11.62 26.13 4.21
C ASP A 224 -12.03 27.24 3.24
N PRO A 225 -13.32 27.60 3.13
CA PRO A 225 -13.74 28.79 2.41
C PRO A 225 -12.99 30.03 2.95
N GLY A 226 -12.41 30.83 2.04
CA GLY A 226 -11.54 31.94 2.35
C GLY A 226 -10.04 31.62 2.35
N SER A 227 -9.63 30.35 2.30
CA SER A 227 -8.23 29.95 2.20
C SER A 227 -7.65 30.35 0.85
N LEU A 228 -6.41 30.86 0.84
CA LEU A 228 -5.62 31.06 -0.38
C LEU A 228 -4.86 29.77 -0.69
N VAL A 229 -4.99 29.26 -1.91
CA VAL A 229 -4.25 28.09 -2.40
C VAL A 229 -3.28 28.48 -3.51
N SER A 230 -2.19 27.72 -3.61
CA SER A 230 -1.16 27.88 -4.63
C SER A 230 -0.98 26.57 -5.42
N PRO A 231 -0.45 26.64 -6.67
CA PRO A 231 -0.17 25.43 -7.45
C PRO A 231 0.70 24.43 -6.69
N GLY A 232 0.26 23.15 -6.67
CA GLY A 232 0.91 22.09 -5.95
C GLY A 232 0.48 21.91 -4.47
N MET A 233 -0.27 22.86 -3.90
CA MET A 233 -0.80 22.72 -2.53
C MET A 233 -1.87 21.63 -2.47
N GLU A 234 -1.73 20.66 -1.56
CA GLU A 234 -2.74 19.63 -1.31
C GLU A 234 -4.02 20.25 -0.73
N VAL A 235 -5.13 19.98 -1.37
CA VAL A 235 -6.46 20.48 -0.98
C VAL A 235 -7.31 19.38 -0.37
N PHE A 236 -7.33 18.21 -1.00
CA PHE A 236 -8.04 17.02 -0.53
C PHE A 236 -7.20 15.77 -0.70
N VAL A 237 -7.48 14.79 0.15
CA VAL A 237 -7.06 13.40 -0.05
C VAL A 237 -8.32 12.57 -0.31
N VAL A 238 -8.37 11.93 -1.47
CA VAL A 238 -9.49 11.07 -1.89
C VAL A 238 -9.00 9.63 -2.03
N GLU A 239 -9.70 8.70 -1.43
CA GLU A 239 -9.41 7.27 -1.41
C GLU A 239 -10.42 6.51 -2.27
N ASP A 240 -9.93 5.59 -3.10
CA ASP A 240 -10.77 4.66 -3.86
C ASP A 240 -11.36 3.60 -2.92
N THR A 241 -12.69 3.62 -2.75
CA THR A 241 -13.40 2.68 -1.88
C THR A 241 -13.80 1.38 -2.60
N SER A 242 -13.45 1.21 -3.85
CA SER A 242 -13.83 0.04 -4.64
C SER A 242 -13.00 -1.20 -4.32
N ARG A 243 -11.75 -1.02 -3.85
CA ARG A 243 -10.80 -2.09 -3.56
C ARG A 243 -9.89 -1.73 -2.40
N TYR A 244 -9.76 -2.68 -1.48
CA TYR A 244 -8.86 -2.59 -0.34
C TYR A 244 -7.86 -3.73 -0.36
N GLN A 245 -6.68 -3.47 0.18
CA GLN A 245 -5.63 -4.44 0.40
C GLN A 245 -5.20 -4.42 1.86
N LEU A 246 -4.80 -5.57 2.39
CA LEU A 246 -4.04 -5.62 3.64
C LEU A 246 -2.56 -5.53 3.29
N GLU A 247 -1.88 -4.49 3.75
CA GLU A 247 -0.43 -4.39 3.68
C GLU A 247 0.14 -5.07 4.92
N ALA A 248 0.61 -6.32 4.74
CA ALA A 248 1.15 -7.16 5.80
C ALA A 248 2.67 -7.11 5.81
N THR A 249 3.26 -7.06 7.01
CA THR A 249 4.71 -7.03 7.22
C THR A 249 5.22 -8.43 7.51
N LEU A 250 6.09 -8.93 6.63
CA LEU A 250 6.64 -10.28 6.65
C LEU A 250 8.11 -10.30 7.07
N PRO A 251 8.53 -11.20 7.96
CA PRO A 251 9.94 -11.45 8.20
C PRO A 251 10.59 -12.19 7.02
N ALA A 252 11.92 -12.16 6.92
CA ALA A 252 12.69 -12.81 5.86
C ALA A 252 12.34 -14.30 5.64
N ALA A 253 11.99 -15.01 6.71
CA ALA A 253 11.59 -16.42 6.63
C ALA A 253 10.32 -16.66 5.78
N GLY A 254 9.48 -15.64 5.59
CA GLY A 254 8.25 -15.73 4.79
C GLY A 254 8.47 -15.69 3.28
N LEU A 255 9.60 -15.17 2.82
CA LEU A 255 9.86 -14.93 1.39
C LEU A 255 9.80 -16.19 0.51
N GLN A 256 10.26 -17.32 1.04
CA GLN A 256 10.32 -18.56 0.24
C GLN A 256 8.94 -19.19 0.02
N THR A 257 8.00 -18.91 0.90
CA THR A 257 6.67 -19.55 0.90
C THR A 257 5.58 -18.66 0.31
N VAL A 258 5.76 -17.34 0.37
CA VAL A 258 4.74 -16.38 -0.10
C VAL A 258 5.01 -16.01 -1.55
N LYS A 259 4.08 -16.37 -2.45
CA LYS A 259 4.12 -16.04 -3.88
C LYS A 259 2.89 -15.25 -4.26
N LYS A 260 2.96 -14.56 -5.40
CA LYS A 260 1.77 -13.93 -6.00
C LYS A 260 0.65 -14.95 -6.17
N ASP A 261 -0.58 -14.50 -6.01
CA ASP A 261 -1.83 -15.30 -6.07
C ASP A 261 -1.98 -16.37 -4.97
N THR A 262 -1.06 -16.43 -3.99
CA THR A 262 -1.20 -17.31 -2.83
C THR A 262 -2.45 -16.92 -2.03
N PRO A 263 -3.36 -17.86 -1.75
CA PRO A 263 -4.51 -17.61 -0.88
C PRO A 263 -4.03 -17.40 0.56
N VAL A 264 -4.56 -16.38 1.22
CA VAL A 264 -4.17 -15.97 2.57
C VAL A 264 -5.42 -15.79 3.41
N ARG A 265 -5.43 -16.37 4.60
CA ARG A 265 -6.47 -16.12 5.59
C ARG A 265 -6.14 -14.81 6.29
N VAL A 266 -7.07 -13.87 6.26
CA VAL A 266 -6.95 -12.55 6.87
C VAL A 266 -7.98 -12.43 8.00
N GLN A 267 -7.54 -11.99 9.15
CA GLN A 267 -8.38 -11.68 10.31
C GLN A 267 -8.20 -10.20 10.64
N LEU A 268 -9.30 -9.47 10.67
CA LEU A 268 -9.32 -8.04 11.01
C LEU A 268 -9.74 -7.87 12.46
N ASP A 269 -8.97 -7.13 13.24
CA ASP A 269 -9.17 -6.95 14.68
C ASP A 269 -10.60 -6.49 15.07
N PRO A 270 -11.25 -5.55 14.34
CA PRO A 270 -12.62 -5.13 14.67
C PRO A 270 -13.67 -6.24 14.55
N TRP A 271 -13.36 -7.34 13.87
CA TRP A 271 -14.32 -8.42 13.61
C TRP A 271 -14.10 -9.67 14.48
N GLY A 272 -13.12 -9.62 15.40
CA GLY A 272 -12.79 -10.75 16.27
C GLY A 272 -12.36 -11.97 15.46
N ASP A 273 -13.02 -13.12 15.70
CA ASP A 273 -12.63 -14.41 15.06
C ASP A 273 -13.07 -14.59 13.60
N LYS A 274 -13.77 -13.59 13.03
CA LYS A 274 -14.18 -13.68 11.63
C LYS A 274 -12.96 -13.50 10.73
N SER A 275 -12.78 -14.42 9.81
CA SER A 275 -11.70 -14.40 8.82
C SER A 275 -12.23 -14.20 7.41
N LEU A 276 -11.42 -13.55 6.59
CA LEU A 276 -11.59 -13.41 5.14
C LEU A 276 -10.52 -14.20 4.42
N THR A 277 -10.80 -14.62 3.21
CA THR A 277 -9.77 -15.14 2.31
C THR A 277 -9.38 -14.05 1.33
N GLY A 278 -8.15 -13.59 1.42
CA GLY A 278 -7.51 -12.70 0.45
C GLY A 278 -6.57 -13.46 -0.48
N LYS A 279 -5.97 -12.73 -1.42
CA LYS A 279 -4.92 -13.25 -2.32
C LYS A 279 -3.74 -12.27 -2.34
N VAL A 280 -2.52 -12.79 -2.33
CA VAL A 280 -1.32 -11.96 -2.48
C VAL A 280 -1.33 -11.33 -3.86
N ALA A 281 -1.49 -10.02 -3.93
CA ALA A 281 -1.45 -9.25 -5.17
C ALA A 281 -0.02 -8.92 -5.57
N GLU A 282 0.78 -8.48 -4.60
CA GLU A 282 2.13 -7.99 -4.81
C GLU A 282 2.98 -8.19 -3.57
N MET A 283 4.26 -8.43 -3.78
CA MET A 283 5.29 -8.36 -2.74
C MET A 283 6.29 -7.27 -3.10
N GLU A 284 6.69 -6.48 -2.14
CA GLU A 284 7.70 -5.45 -2.32
C GLU A 284 9.03 -6.10 -2.71
N ALA A 285 9.70 -5.54 -3.73
CA ALA A 285 10.91 -6.14 -4.30
C ALA A 285 12.14 -6.06 -3.38
N GLY A 286 12.11 -5.19 -2.37
CA GLY A 286 13.18 -4.96 -1.41
C GLY A 286 12.70 -5.02 0.03
N ALA A 287 13.61 -5.39 0.94
CA ALA A 287 13.36 -5.25 2.36
C ALA A 287 13.45 -3.79 2.79
N ASP A 288 12.65 -3.41 3.76
CA ASP A 288 12.91 -2.20 4.53
C ASP A 288 14.27 -2.34 5.25
N ALA A 289 15.18 -1.41 4.99
CA ALA A 289 16.55 -1.48 5.48
C ALA A 289 16.67 -1.39 7.01
N THR A 290 15.66 -0.83 7.67
CA THR A 290 15.65 -0.60 9.11
C THR A 290 15.08 -1.79 9.87
N SER A 291 13.97 -2.36 9.37
CA SER A 291 13.25 -3.44 10.04
C SER A 291 13.60 -4.83 9.50
N HIS A 292 14.32 -4.93 8.38
CA HIS A 292 14.61 -6.18 7.66
C HIS A 292 13.35 -7.01 7.33
N THR A 293 12.24 -6.30 7.06
CA THR A 293 10.96 -6.92 6.72
C THR A 293 10.55 -6.59 5.30
N TRP A 294 9.68 -7.42 4.73
CA TRP A 294 9.05 -7.20 3.43
C TRP A 294 7.58 -6.89 3.60
N LYS A 295 7.05 -6.09 2.70
CA LYS A 295 5.62 -5.82 2.65
C LYS A 295 4.97 -6.70 1.59
N ALA A 296 3.90 -7.37 1.98
CA ALA A 296 3.02 -8.09 1.08
C ALA A 296 1.67 -7.39 1.04
N ARG A 297 1.17 -7.10 -0.15
CA ARG A 297 -0.17 -6.55 -0.37
C ARG A 297 -1.12 -7.68 -0.73
N ILE A 298 -2.17 -7.81 0.04
CA ILE A 298 -3.15 -8.89 -0.06
C ILE A 298 -4.48 -8.28 -0.45
N ASP A 299 -4.98 -8.60 -1.64
CA ASP A 299 -6.30 -8.18 -2.10
C ASP A 299 -7.38 -8.75 -1.20
N LEU A 300 -8.26 -7.89 -0.72
CA LEU A 300 -9.42 -8.26 0.09
C LEU A 300 -10.67 -8.37 -0.78
N PRO A 301 -11.65 -9.22 -0.41
CA PRO A 301 -12.91 -9.33 -1.12
C PRO A 301 -13.66 -8.00 -1.14
N LYS A 302 -14.29 -7.70 -2.27
CA LYS A 302 -15.16 -6.52 -2.40
C LYS A 302 -16.35 -6.65 -1.45
N ASN A 303 -16.86 -5.52 -1.00
CA ASN A 303 -18.06 -5.42 -0.13
C ASN A 303 -17.97 -6.12 1.21
N ALA A 304 -16.78 -6.40 1.70
CA ALA A 304 -16.57 -7.04 3.00
C ALA A 304 -16.76 -6.09 4.19
N GLY A 305 -17.17 -4.82 3.99
CA GLY A 305 -17.28 -3.82 5.07
C GLY A 305 -15.93 -3.36 5.60
N VAL A 306 -14.88 -3.52 4.81
CA VAL A 306 -13.50 -3.15 5.13
C VAL A 306 -13.32 -1.65 4.92
N GLN A 307 -12.53 -1.03 5.78
CA GLN A 307 -12.17 0.39 5.68
C GLN A 307 -10.65 0.54 5.84
N SER A 308 -10.09 1.55 5.19
CA SER A 308 -8.69 1.92 5.36
C SER A 308 -8.39 2.26 6.82
N GLY A 309 -7.20 1.89 7.27
CA GLY A 309 -6.77 2.07 8.66
C GLY A 309 -7.18 0.96 9.63
N MET A 310 -7.98 -0.02 9.21
CA MET A 310 -8.23 -1.21 10.04
C MET A 310 -6.95 -2.03 10.18
N PHE A 311 -6.65 -2.47 11.42
CA PHE A 311 -5.56 -3.41 11.68
C PHE A 311 -6.05 -4.84 11.55
N GLY A 312 -5.12 -5.73 11.22
CA GLY A 312 -5.41 -7.14 11.11
C GLY A 312 -4.15 -7.98 10.94
N ARG A 313 -4.36 -9.27 10.78
CA ARG A 313 -3.30 -10.27 10.64
C ARG A 313 -3.55 -11.14 9.44
N ALA A 314 -2.50 -11.38 8.68
CA ALA A 314 -2.49 -12.33 7.58
C ALA A 314 -1.84 -13.64 8.03
N PHE A 315 -2.43 -14.77 7.68
CA PHE A 315 -1.95 -16.11 8.02
C PHE A 315 -1.58 -16.82 6.72
N PHE A 316 -0.28 -16.95 6.50
CA PHE A 316 0.27 -17.61 5.32
C PHE A 316 0.57 -19.07 5.64
N SER A 317 -0.03 -19.97 4.88
CA SER A 317 0.23 -21.41 5.05
C SER A 317 1.66 -21.75 4.59
N GLN A 318 2.43 -22.35 5.50
CA GLN A 318 3.76 -22.91 5.24
C GLN A 318 3.75 -24.43 5.11
N GLY A 319 2.57 -25.02 4.91
CA GLY A 319 2.37 -26.47 4.89
C GLY A 319 2.03 -27.03 6.27
N GLU A 320 2.34 -28.29 6.49
CA GLU A 320 2.12 -28.98 7.75
C GLU A 320 3.44 -29.21 8.48
N LYS A 321 3.41 -29.12 9.80
CA LYS A 321 4.49 -29.54 10.69
C LYS A 321 4.00 -30.58 11.67
N ARG A 322 4.87 -31.49 12.11
CA ARG A 322 4.58 -32.43 13.19
C ARG A 322 4.84 -31.72 14.52
N ALA A 323 3.85 -31.68 15.37
CA ALA A 323 3.92 -31.08 16.70
C ALA A 323 3.22 -31.93 17.74
N LEU A 324 3.68 -31.87 18.98
CA LEU A 324 3.00 -32.46 20.13
C LEU A 324 1.90 -31.50 20.59
N MET A 325 0.66 -31.97 20.54
CA MET A 325 -0.50 -31.16 20.96
C MET A 325 -0.98 -31.65 22.33
N LEU A 326 -1.15 -30.70 23.26
CA LEU A 326 -1.59 -30.94 24.63
C LEU A 326 -2.99 -30.37 24.83
N PRO A 327 -3.94 -31.11 25.39
CA PRO A 327 -5.19 -30.51 25.87
C PRO A 327 -4.92 -29.44 26.93
N LEU A 328 -5.56 -28.28 26.80
CA LEU A 328 -5.46 -27.21 27.82
C LEU A 328 -5.86 -27.71 29.21
N ALA A 329 -6.76 -28.70 29.29
CA ALA A 329 -7.18 -29.33 30.54
C ALA A 329 -6.07 -30.11 31.26
N ALA A 330 -4.96 -30.48 30.55
CA ALA A 330 -3.82 -31.17 31.15
C ALA A 330 -2.83 -30.21 31.83
N MET A 331 -2.99 -28.90 31.59
CA MET A 331 -2.06 -27.88 32.07
C MET A 331 -2.23 -27.62 33.56
N VAL A 332 -1.10 -27.55 34.25
CA VAL A 332 -1.01 -27.20 35.67
C VAL A 332 -0.06 -26.04 35.84
N SER A 333 -0.53 -24.96 36.44
CA SER A 333 0.30 -23.79 36.75
C SER A 333 0.79 -23.84 38.19
N ARG A 334 2.11 -23.72 38.38
CA ARG A 334 2.75 -23.57 39.70
C ARG A 334 3.49 -22.25 39.74
N GLY A 335 2.87 -21.24 40.31
CA GLY A 335 3.37 -19.88 40.24
C GLY A 335 3.41 -19.37 38.81
N GLN A 336 4.58 -19.02 38.33
CA GLN A 336 4.79 -18.55 36.94
C GLN A 336 5.17 -19.69 35.96
N LEU A 337 5.35 -20.91 36.44
CA LEU A 337 5.70 -22.05 35.61
C LEU A 337 4.46 -22.83 35.18
N GLN A 338 4.44 -23.20 33.93
CA GLN A 338 3.41 -24.07 33.34
C GLN A 338 4.01 -25.44 33.07
N GLY A 339 3.27 -26.49 33.44
CA GLY A 339 3.73 -27.85 33.28
C GLY A 339 2.58 -28.84 33.21
N ILE A 340 2.91 -30.11 33.01
CA ILE A 340 1.98 -31.23 33.04
C ILE A 340 2.54 -32.33 33.90
N TYR A 341 1.66 -33.27 34.32
CA TYR A 341 2.08 -34.51 34.95
C TYR A 341 2.33 -35.58 33.89
N VAL A 342 3.54 -36.12 33.87
CA VAL A 342 3.97 -37.24 33.02
C VAL A 342 4.07 -38.48 33.86
N VAL A 343 3.62 -39.61 33.31
CA VAL A 343 3.71 -40.93 33.94
C VAL A 343 5.08 -41.51 33.63
N GLY A 344 5.92 -41.66 34.64
CA GLY A 344 7.24 -42.28 34.55
C GLY A 344 7.22 -43.77 34.82
N GLU A 345 8.40 -44.35 35.00
CA GLU A 345 8.58 -45.77 35.29
C GLU A 345 7.81 -46.22 36.55
N GLY A 346 7.17 -47.37 36.50
CA GLY A 346 6.38 -47.88 37.61
C GLY A 346 5.10 -47.11 37.91
N GLY A 347 4.63 -46.24 37.02
CA GLY A 347 3.41 -45.45 37.18
C GLY A 347 3.54 -44.22 38.08
N LEU A 348 4.76 -43.79 38.38
CA LEU A 348 5.02 -42.58 39.17
C LEU A 348 4.72 -41.32 38.35
N LEU A 349 4.02 -40.36 38.95
CA LEU A 349 3.71 -39.08 38.34
C LEU A 349 4.81 -38.08 38.64
N HIS A 350 5.32 -37.44 37.61
CA HIS A 350 6.32 -36.38 37.69
C HIS A 350 5.77 -35.11 37.07
N TRP A 351 5.80 -34.02 37.83
CA TRP A 351 5.48 -32.72 37.28
C TRP A 351 6.65 -32.20 36.42
N ARG A 352 6.37 -31.90 35.17
CA ARG A 352 7.38 -31.47 34.21
C ARG A 352 7.00 -30.10 33.60
N VAL A 353 7.93 -29.17 33.64
CA VAL A 353 7.77 -27.86 33.02
C VAL A 353 7.76 -28.02 31.51
N VAL A 354 6.84 -27.36 30.85
CA VAL A 354 6.72 -27.38 29.38
C VAL A 354 6.74 -25.95 28.83
N THR A 355 7.40 -25.77 27.70
CA THR A 355 7.32 -24.52 26.94
C THR A 355 6.20 -24.63 25.93
N LEU A 356 5.25 -23.72 26.00
CA LEU A 356 4.06 -23.74 25.15
C LEU A 356 4.26 -22.88 23.90
N GLY A 357 3.68 -23.32 22.81
CA GLY A 357 3.56 -22.61 21.55
C GLY A 357 2.16 -22.04 21.33
N LYS A 358 1.67 -22.15 20.10
CA LYS A 358 0.33 -21.63 19.72
C LYS A 358 -0.78 -22.52 20.29
N ALA A 359 -1.81 -21.86 20.83
CA ALA A 359 -3.06 -22.53 21.16
C ALA A 359 -3.92 -22.70 19.89
N MET A 360 -4.51 -23.90 19.72
CA MET A 360 -5.39 -24.26 18.62
C MET A 360 -6.67 -24.89 19.19
N GLY A 361 -7.69 -24.07 19.35
CA GLY A 361 -8.94 -24.51 20.00
C GLY A 361 -8.74 -24.88 21.46
N ASP A 362 -9.01 -26.13 21.83
CA ASP A 362 -8.86 -26.70 23.19
C ASP A 362 -7.48 -27.35 23.44
N GLN A 363 -6.55 -27.23 22.46
CA GLN A 363 -5.21 -27.79 22.53
C GLN A 363 -4.16 -26.69 22.42
N VAL A 364 -2.95 -26.95 22.94
CA VAL A 364 -1.78 -26.07 22.83
C VAL A 364 -0.56 -26.88 22.39
N GLU A 365 0.25 -26.30 21.54
CA GLU A 365 1.50 -26.90 21.08
C GLU A 365 2.54 -26.93 22.20
N ALA A 366 3.21 -28.06 22.40
CA ALA A 366 4.39 -28.17 23.24
C ALA A 366 5.64 -27.96 22.38
N LEU A 367 6.41 -26.89 22.67
CA LEU A 367 7.66 -26.59 21.98
C LEU A 367 8.86 -27.35 22.57
N SER A 368 8.83 -27.59 23.89
CA SER A 368 9.88 -28.32 24.59
C SER A 368 9.40 -28.89 25.92
N GLY A 369 10.15 -29.83 26.45
CA GLY A 369 9.89 -30.45 27.76
C GLY A 369 9.24 -31.85 27.67
N LEU A 370 8.83 -32.32 26.49
CA LEU A 370 8.14 -33.59 26.28
C LEU A 370 8.69 -34.34 25.08
N ASN A 371 8.58 -35.63 25.12
CA ASN A 371 8.92 -36.53 24.02
C ASN A 371 7.67 -37.21 23.45
N ASP A 372 7.80 -37.69 22.22
CA ASP A 372 6.77 -38.53 21.59
C ASP A 372 6.56 -39.79 22.40
N GLU A 373 5.33 -40.28 22.39
CA GLU A 373 4.91 -41.49 23.10
C GLU A 373 4.88 -41.45 24.64
N GLU A 374 5.30 -40.35 25.27
CA GLU A 374 5.12 -40.20 26.72
C GLU A 374 3.63 -40.19 27.11
N VAL A 375 3.35 -40.67 28.32
CA VAL A 375 1.98 -40.72 28.86
C VAL A 375 1.77 -39.56 29.81
N MET A 376 0.73 -38.79 29.60
CA MET A 376 0.38 -37.65 30.46
C MET A 376 -0.99 -37.83 31.13
N VAL A 377 -1.21 -37.06 32.20
CA VAL A 377 -2.51 -36.93 32.85
C VAL A 377 -3.32 -35.84 32.20
N VAL A 378 -4.53 -36.12 31.74
CA VAL A 378 -5.38 -35.19 30.97
C VAL A 378 -6.15 -34.23 31.85
N ASN A 379 -6.48 -34.50 33.02
CA ASN A 379 -7.21 -33.58 33.94
C ASN A 379 -6.75 -33.83 35.36
N PRO A 380 -5.59 -33.28 35.76
CA PRO A 380 -5.00 -33.55 37.06
C PRO A 380 -5.76 -32.92 38.23
N GLY A 381 -6.71 -32.00 37.96
CA GLY A 381 -7.40 -31.24 39.01
C GLY A 381 -6.47 -30.29 39.77
N VAL A 382 -6.86 -29.97 41.01
CA VAL A 382 -6.12 -29.00 41.87
C VAL A 382 -5.13 -29.70 42.80
N GLN A 383 -5.06 -31.02 42.78
CA GLN A 383 -4.25 -31.81 43.71
C GLN A 383 -2.77 -31.87 43.25
N GLU A 384 -1.89 -31.86 44.25
CA GLU A 384 -0.49 -32.13 44.01
C GLU A 384 -0.29 -33.64 43.79
N LEU A 385 0.13 -34.02 42.57
CA LEU A 385 0.26 -35.40 42.15
C LEU A 385 1.74 -35.83 42.02
N ASP A 386 2.68 -34.95 42.25
CA ASP A 386 4.11 -35.25 42.10
C ASP A 386 4.56 -36.32 43.09
N GLY A 387 5.26 -37.36 42.60
CA GLY A 387 5.67 -38.52 43.40
C GLY A 387 4.59 -39.51 43.76
N LYS A 388 3.33 -39.26 43.41
CA LYS A 388 2.24 -40.24 43.58
C LYS A 388 2.22 -41.22 42.44
N ARG A 389 1.57 -42.41 42.64
CA ARG A 389 1.44 -43.44 41.63
C ARG A 389 0.04 -43.43 41.05
N VAL A 390 -0.06 -43.43 39.71
CA VAL A 390 -1.35 -43.68 39.05
C VAL A 390 -1.63 -45.15 38.99
N GLU A 391 -2.84 -45.57 39.39
CA GLU A 391 -3.33 -46.92 39.13
C GLU A 391 -3.67 -46.96 37.63
N ALA A 392 -3.01 -47.88 36.89
CA ALA A 392 -3.21 -48.01 35.44
C ALA A 392 -4.69 -48.25 35.14
N ALA A 393 -5.43 -47.18 34.81
CA ALA A 393 -6.76 -47.37 34.25
C ALA A 393 -6.64 -48.05 32.89
N ALA A 394 -7.20 -49.24 32.79
CA ALA A 394 -7.27 -50.01 31.55
C ALA A 394 -7.78 -49.12 30.41
N ASN A 395 -7.05 -49.09 29.27
CA ASN A 395 -7.41 -48.46 28.04
C ASN A 395 -8.89 -48.61 27.71
N GLY A 396 -9.67 -47.57 27.88
CA GLY A 396 -11.03 -47.51 27.36
C GLY A 396 -10.99 -47.48 25.84
N ALA A 397 -11.03 -48.65 25.24
CA ALA A 397 -11.35 -48.77 23.82
C ALA A 397 -12.77 -48.23 23.64
N GLU A 398 -12.86 -47.09 23.00
CA GLU A 398 -14.12 -46.44 22.60
C GLU A 398 -14.86 -47.37 21.63
N LYS A 399 -15.86 -48.09 22.14
CA LYS A 399 -16.84 -48.79 21.31
C LYS A 399 -17.62 -47.74 20.51
N ARG A 400 -17.32 -47.62 19.22
CA ARG A 400 -18.23 -47.02 18.25
C ARG A 400 -19.57 -47.74 18.28
N ARG A 401 -20.63 -47.04 18.54
CA ARG A 401 -21.98 -47.32 18.08
C ARG A 401 -22.51 -46.09 17.33
#